data_5e8ad589812c1e02431811eb338187a5
#
_entry.id   5e8ad589812c1e02431811eb338187a5
#
_cell.length_a   1.000
_cell.length_b   1.000
_cell.length_c   1.000
_cell.angle_alpha   90.00
_cell.angle_beta   90.00
_cell.angle_gamma   90.00
#
_symmetry.space_group_name_H-M   'P 1'
#
loop_
_entity.id
_entity.type
_entity.pdbx_description
1 polymer ?
#
loop_
_entity_poly.entity_id
_entity_poly.type
_entity_poly.pdbx_seq_one_letter_code
_entity_poly.pdbx_strand_id
1 'polypeptide(L)'
;KLGVAGAAIATAISQAVSTLIYLYYVISGRSMFSFRFRNCCFSNEIMSEILKIGIPTLAFQLLTSLSITMINMQAKPYGDSVIAGMGAVTRMISLGSLMVFGFIKGFQPIAGYNYGAGNYERLHEAIRISVVWSTLFCAVFGLTMAVFSGPVISRFTKNDMEMIRIGQKALKANGLSFLLFGFYTVYSSLFLALGKACLLYTSDAAVDSL
;
A
#
# COMPACT_ATOMS: atom_id res chain seq x y z
N LYS A 1 -12.54 5.71 -28.66
CA LYS A 1 -12.23 4.35 -28.12
C LYS A 1 -10.72 4.13 -28.21
N LEU A 2 -9.96 4.68 -27.25
CA LEU A 2 -8.49 4.74 -27.29
C LEU A 2 -7.80 3.50 -26.69
N GLY A 3 -8.55 2.49 -26.23
CA GLY A 3 -7.98 1.26 -25.66
C GLY A 3 -6.88 1.53 -24.60
N VAL A 4 -5.74 0.88 -24.75
CA VAL A 4 -4.58 1.01 -23.85
C VAL A 4 -3.99 2.44 -23.85
N ALA A 5 -3.96 3.11 -25.02
CA ALA A 5 -3.49 4.48 -25.12
C ALA A 5 -4.36 5.45 -24.28
N GLY A 6 -5.67 5.24 -24.24
CA GLY A 6 -6.59 6.03 -23.41
C GLY A 6 -6.30 5.89 -21.91
N ALA A 7 -5.99 4.69 -21.45
CA ALA A 7 -5.59 4.45 -20.06
C ALA A 7 -4.28 5.16 -19.70
N ALA A 8 -3.28 5.11 -20.60
CA ALA A 8 -2.00 5.79 -20.39
C ALA A 8 -2.16 7.33 -20.33
N ILE A 9 -2.95 7.90 -21.24
CA ILE A 9 -3.26 9.34 -21.25
C ILE A 9 -3.99 9.75 -19.97
N ALA A 10 -4.99 9.00 -19.53
CA ALA A 10 -5.71 9.28 -18.29
C ALA A 10 -4.79 9.28 -17.06
N THR A 11 -3.87 8.33 -16.99
CA THR A 11 -2.85 8.27 -15.92
C THR A 11 -1.93 9.46 -15.97
N ALA A 12 -1.42 9.83 -17.15
CA ALA A 12 -0.54 10.99 -17.31
C ALA A 12 -1.24 12.32 -16.91
N ILE A 13 -2.48 12.51 -17.34
CA ILE A 13 -3.28 13.68 -16.95
C ILE A 13 -3.50 13.72 -15.45
N SER A 14 -3.87 12.59 -14.83
CA SER A 14 -4.10 12.50 -13.38
C SER A 14 -2.84 12.85 -12.58
N GLN A 15 -1.68 12.35 -13.00
CA GLN A 15 -0.40 12.68 -12.37
C GLN A 15 -0.01 14.14 -12.57
N ALA A 16 -0.23 14.69 -13.78
CA ALA A 16 0.03 16.11 -14.06
C ALA A 16 -0.83 17.03 -13.17
N VAL A 17 -2.13 16.74 -13.05
CA VAL A 17 -3.05 17.50 -12.19
C VAL A 17 -2.60 17.43 -10.72
N SER A 18 -2.26 16.23 -10.22
CA SER A 18 -1.77 16.07 -8.85
C SER A 18 -0.49 16.89 -8.61
N THR A 19 0.46 16.84 -9.55
CA THR A 19 1.72 17.60 -9.45
C THR A 19 1.45 19.10 -9.43
N LEU A 20 0.54 19.59 -10.28
CA LEU A 20 0.17 21.02 -10.32
C LEU A 20 -0.48 21.47 -9.01
N ILE A 21 -1.34 20.64 -8.41
CA ILE A 21 -1.96 20.95 -7.11
C ILE A 21 -0.89 21.03 -6.01
N TYR A 22 0.07 20.11 -5.97
CA TYR A 22 1.16 20.16 -4.99
C TYR A 22 2.06 21.38 -5.19
N LEU A 23 2.44 21.69 -6.44
CA LEU A 23 3.22 22.88 -6.75
C LEU A 23 2.49 24.14 -6.32
N TYR A 24 1.20 24.27 -6.64
CA TYR A 24 0.39 25.40 -6.21
C TYR A 24 0.37 25.54 -4.68
N TYR A 25 0.19 24.42 -3.95
CA TYR A 25 0.18 24.42 -2.49
C TYR A 25 1.51 24.89 -1.90
N VAL A 26 2.63 24.44 -2.46
CA VAL A 26 3.98 24.84 -2.00
C VAL A 26 4.29 26.29 -2.34
N ILE A 27 3.97 26.74 -3.56
CA ILE A 27 4.21 28.13 -4.00
C ILE A 27 3.33 29.12 -3.22
N SER A 28 2.11 28.71 -2.83
CA SER A 28 1.20 29.54 -2.02
C SER A 28 1.69 29.78 -0.59
N GLY A 29 2.86 29.27 -0.21
CA GLY A 29 3.46 29.50 1.12
C GLY A 29 2.72 28.80 2.28
N ARG A 30 1.75 27.91 1.98
CA ARG A 30 1.00 27.12 2.97
C ARG A 30 1.74 25.87 3.42
N SER A 31 2.87 25.56 2.76
CA SER A 31 3.71 24.42 3.06
C SER A 31 4.88 24.82 3.95
N MET A 32 5.28 23.94 4.87
CA MET A 32 6.52 24.06 5.63
C MET A 32 7.77 23.83 4.75
N PHE A 33 7.59 23.32 3.53
CA PHE A 33 8.68 23.07 2.59
C PHE A 33 8.97 24.31 1.74
N SER A 34 10.25 24.62 1.55
CA SER A 34 10.74 25.70 0.70
C SER A 34 11.64 25.15 -0.40
N PHE A 35 11.28 25.35 -1.67
CA PHE A 35 12.10 24.97 -2.83
C PHE A 35 13.20 26.00 -3.14
N ARG A 36 13.86 26.57 -2.11
CA ARG A 36 15.00 27.45 -2.34
C ARG A 36 16.25 26.59 -2.53
N PHE A 37 16.78 26.53 -3.73
CA PHE A 37 18.03 25.83 -4.05
C PHE A 37 19.21 26.23 -3.13
N ARG A 38 19.16 27.44 -2.59
CA ARG A 38 20.17 27.97 -1.65
C ARG A 38 20.18 27.27 -0.29
N ASN A 39 19.13 26.52 0.03
CA ASN A 39 18.99 25.75 1.28
C ASN A 39 19.33 24.26 1.10
N CYS A 40 19.75 23.84 -0.11
CA CYS A 40 20.22 22.50 -0.36
C CYS A 40 21.63 22.32 0.24
N CYS A 41 21.71 21.82 1.46
CA CYS A 41 22.97 21.42 2.09
C CYS A 41 23.12 19.90 1.94
N PHE A 42 24.11 19.46 1.20
CA PHE A 42 24.54 18.06 1.19
C PHE A 42 25.44 17.82 2.42
N SER A 43 24.81 17.42 3.52
CA SER A 43 25.54 16.95 4.71
C SER A 43 25.61 15.42 4.70
N ASN A 44 26.77 14.87 5.07
CA ASN A 44 26.95 13.41 5.21
C ASN A 44 25.97 12.81 6.25
N GLU A 45 25.58 13.57 7.26
CA GLU A 45 24.61 13.17 8.28
C GLU A 45 23.22 12.98 7.66
N ILE A 46 22.74 13.97 6.89
CA ILE A 46 21.46 13.91 6.21
C ILE A 46 21.43 12.76 5.20
N MET A 47 22.53 12.58 4.44
CA MET A 47 22.64 11.48 3.48
C MET A 47 22.59 10.12 4.17
N SER A 48 23.26 9.98 5.31
CA SER A 48 23.24 8.75 6.11
C SER A 48 21.82 8.42 6.61
N GLU A 49 21.08 9.41 7.08
CA GLU A 49 19.69 9.19 7.52
C GLU A 49 18.76 8.81 6.37
N ILE A 50 18.91 9.46 5.22
CA ILE A 50 18.15 9.10 4.01
C ILE A 50 18.46 7.65 3.58
N LEU A 51 19.72 7.25 3.57
CA LEU A 51 20.14 5.91 3.19
C LEU A 51 19.68 4.84 4.20
N LYS A 52 19.69 5.14 5.50
CA LYS A 52 19.21 4.22 6.54
C LYS A 52 17.74 3.80 6.34
N ILE A 53 16.92 4.69 5.81
CA ILE A 53 15.50 4.40 5.51
C ILE A 53 15.33 3.92 4.06
N GLY A 54 16.09 4.50 3.15
CA GLY A 54 15.94 4.24 1.71
C GLY A 54 16.43 2.86 1.29
N ILE A 55 17.57 2.39 1.81
CA ILE A 55 18.14 1.08 1.44
C ILE A 55 17.21 -0.08 1.85
N PRO A 56 16.72 -0.17 3.10
CA PRO A 56 15.76 -1.20 3.47
C PRO A 56 14.48 -1.13 2.62
N THR A 57 13.94 0.07 2.41
CA THR A 57 12.73 0.27 1.60
C THR A 57 12.93 -0.19 0.14
N LEU A 58 14.09 0.09 -0.45
CA LEU A 58 14.47 -0.39 -1.78
C LEU A 58 14.54 -1.92 -1.82
N ALA A 59 15.23 -2.52 -0.84
CA ALA A 59 15.36 -3.97 -0.76
C ALA A 59 13.98 -4.66 -0.66
N PHE A 60 13.10 -4.14 0.20
CA PHE A 60 11.72 -4.63 0.31
C PHE A 60 10.97 -4.53 -1.02
N GLN A 61 11.05 -3.40 -1.71
CA GLN A 61 10.36 -3.21 -2.98
C GLN A 61 10.88 -4.16 -4.07
N LEU A 62 12.18 -4.42 -4.10
CA LEU A 62 12.77 -5.38 -5.02
C LEU A 62 12.33 -6.82 -4.71
N LEU A 63 12.32 -7.22 -3.44
CA LEU A 63 11.88 -8.55 -3.01
C LEU A 63 10.38 -8.76 -3.32
N THR A 64 9.55 -7.77 -3.05
CA THR A 64 8.11 -7.81 -3.38
C THR A 64 7.88 -7.96 -4.88
N SER A 65 8.63 -7.21 -5.70
CA SER A 65 8.56 -7.30 -7.16
C SER A 65 8.99 -8.69 -7.66
N LEU A 66 10.04 -9.25 -7.06
CA LEU A 66 10.54 -10.59 -7.37
C LEU A 66 9.52 -11.67 -7.00
N SER A 67 8.91 -11.56 -5.81
CA SER A 67 7.85 -12.47 -5.35
C SER A 67 6.65 -12.49 -6.30
N ILE A 68 6.16 -11.32 -6.72
CA ILE A 68 5.06 -11.21 -7.68
C ILE A 68 5.44 -11.86 -9.03
N THR A 69 6.68 -11.64 -9.47
CA THR A 69 7.18 -12.25 -10.72
C THR A 69 7.23 -13.76 -10.61
N MET A 70 7.73 -14.30 -9.50
CA MET A 70 7.78 -15.74 -9.25
C MET A 70 6.39 -16.37 -9.20
N ILE A 71 5.43 -15.72 -8.51
CA ILE A 71 4.02 -16.18 -8.47
C ILE A 71 3.44 -16.24 -9.89
N ASN A 72 3.65 -15.23 -10.71
CA ASN A 72 3.16 -15.21 -12.09
C ASN A 72 3.84 -16.29 -12.96
N MET A 73 5.14 -16.54 -12.77
CA MET A 73 5.84 -17.63 -13.48
C MET A 73 5.30 -19.00 -13.08
N GLN A 74 5.02 -19.24 -11.80
CA GLN A 74 4.42 -20.47 -11.30
C GLN A 74 2.97 -20.65 -11.77
N ALA A 75 2.23 -19.57 -11.97
CA ALA A 75 0.86 -19.61 -12.47
C ALA A 75 0.78 -19.95 -13.98
N LYS A 76 1.83 -19.65 -14.74
CA LYS A 76 1.86 -19.84 -16.20
C LYS A 76 1.54 -21.27 -16.70
N PRO A 77 2.04 -22.35 -16.09
CA PRO A 77 1.71 -23.72 -16.50
C PRO A 77 0.23 -24.10 -16.32
N TYR A 78 -0.50 -23.38 -15.47
CA TYR A 78 -1.92 -23.65 -15.18
C TYR A 78 -2.88 -22.93 -16.15
N GLY A 79 -2.36 -22.21 -17.13
CA GLY A 79 -3.14 -21.56 -18.19
C GLY A 79 -3.47 -20.08 -17.90
N ASP A 80 -3.90 -19.41 -18.98
CA ASP A 80 -4.20 -17.96 -18.97
C ASP A 80 -5.38 -17.61 -18.06
N SER A 81 -6.33 -18.53 -17.90
CA SER A 81 -7.50 -18.36 -17.01
C SER A 81 -7.11 -18.18 -15.55
N VAL A 82 -6.05 -18.89 -15.10
CA VAL A 82 -5.53 -18.76 -13.72
C VAL A 82 -4.88 -17.40 -13.51
N ILE A 83 -4.04 -16.98 -14.46
CA ILE A 83 -3.36 -15.68 -14.41
C ILE A 83 -4.38 -14.54 -14.42
N ALA A 84 -5.39 -14.62 -15.29
CA ALA A 84 -6.46 -13.63 -15.35
C ALA A 84 -7.29 -13.57 -14.04
N GLY A 85 -7.60 -14.73 -13.46
CA GLY A 85 -8.30 -14.84 -12.17
C GLY A 85 -7.50 -14.20 -11.03
N MET A 86 -6.23 -14.53 -10.92
CA MET A 86 -5.33 -13.93 -9.92
C MET A 86 -5.16 -12.41 -10.14
N GLY A 87 -5.08 -11.96 -11.39
CA GLY A 87 -5.03 -10.55 -11.74
C GLY A 87 -6.29 -9.79 -11.30
N ALA A 88 -7.47 -10.38 -11.47
CA ALA A 88 -8.73 -9.81 -10.99
C ALA A 88 -8.76 -9.70 -9.45
N VAL A 89 -8.35 -10.75 -8.74
CA VAL A 89 -8.23 -10.77 -7.27
C VAL A 89 -7.28 -9.68 -6.80
N THR A 90 -6.09 -9.58 -7.39
CA THR A 90 -5.08 -8.57 -7.03
C THR A 90 -5.63 -7.15 -7.18
N ARG A 91 -6.38 -6.88 -8.27
CA ARG A 91 -7.02 -5.56 -8.47
C ARG A 91 -8.04 -5.22 -7.40
N MET A 92 -8.86 -6.20 -6.98
CA MET A 92 -9.86 -5.99 -5.92
C MET A 92 -9.20 -5.72 -4.57
N ILE A 93 -8.21 -6.51 -4.20
CA ILE A 93 -7.46 -6.33 -2.95
C ILE A 93 -6.68 -5.01 -2.96
N SER A 94 -6.09 -4.64 -4.10
CA SER A 94 -5.37 -3.35 -4.23
C SER A 94 -6.26 -2.14 -3.96
N LEU A 95 -7.55 -2.17 -4.34
CA LEU A 95 -8.47 -1.07 -4.02
C LEU A 95 -8.61 -0.89 -2.51
N GLY A 96 -8.80 -1.97 -1.76
CA GLY A 96 -8.85 -1.91 -0.29
C GLY A 96 -7.52 -1.44 0.32
N SER A 97 -6.41 -1.96 -0.17
CA SER A 97 -5.06 -1.59 0.29
C SER A 97 -4.76 -0.12 0.06
N LEU A 98 -5.13 0.46 -1.09
CA LEU A 98 -4.92 1.88 -1.38
C LEU A 98 -5.68 2.79 -0.40
N MET A 99 -6.89 2.41 0.03
CA MET A 99 -7.63 3.16 1.04
C MET A 99 -6.92 3.12 2.40
N VAL A 100 -6.42 1.95 2.81
CA VAL A 100 -5.64 1.80 4.05
C VAL A 100 -4.34 2.60 3.98
N PHE A 101 -3.60 2.51 2.88
CA PHE A 101 -2.36 3.28 2.70
C PHE A 101 -2.62 4.79 2.71
N GLY A 102 -3.72 5.25 2.10
CA GLY A 102 -4.11 6.66 2.16
C GLY A 102 -4.33 7.14 3.59
N PHE A 103 -5.06 6.36 4.40
CA PHE A 103 -5.27 6.63 5.82
C PHE A 103 -3.95 6.67 6.61
N ILE A 104 -3.08 5.72 6.37
CA ILE A 104 -1.78 5.61 7.04
C ILE A 104 -0.84 6.76 6.69
N LYS A 105 -0.87 7.27 5.47
CA LYS A 105 -0.10 8.47 5.10
C LYS A 105 -0.49 9.70 5.90
N GLY A 106 -1.74 9.78 6.39
CA GLY A 106 -2.18 10.78 7.35
C GLY A 106 -1.70 10.51 8.79
N PHE A 107 -1.65 9.24 9.19
CA PHE A 107 -1.20 8.84 10.53
C PHE A 107 0.32 9.06 10.74
N GLN A 108 1.16 8.77 9.74
CA GLN A 108 2.62 8.87 9.85
C GLN A 108 3.12 10.21 10.41
N PRO A 109 2.75 11.39 9.86
CA PRO A 109 3.23 12.67 10.38
C PRO A 109 2.72 12.95 11.80
N ILE A 110 1.50 12.49 12.13
CA ILE A 110 0.94 12.66 13.50
C ILE A 110 1.76 11.85 14.50
N ALA A 111 2.09 10.59 14.16
CA ALA A 111 2.90 9.72 15.00
C ALA A 111 4.31 10.27 15.19
N GLY A 112 4.97 10.67 14.10
CA GLY A 112 6.33 11.23 14.14
C GLY A 112 6.41 12.53 14.95
N TYR A 113 5.45 13.44 14.76
CA TYR A 113 5.41 14.71 15.51
C TYR A 113 5.20 14.49 17.01
N ASN A 114 4.22 13.68 17.42
CA ASN A 114 3.95 13.44 18.84
C ASN A 114 5.10 12.68 19.53
N TYR A 115 5.74 11.77 18.81
CA TYR A 115 6.93 11.09 19.32
C TYR A 115 8.11 12.06 19.53
N GLY A 116 8.40 12.90 18.54
CA GLY A 116 9.48 13.90 18.63
C GLY A 116 9.22 14.98 19.70
N ALA A 117 7.95 15.30 19.96
CA ALA A 117 7.54 16.25 21.00
C ALA A 117 7.45 15.62 22.41
N GLY A 118 7.68 14.30 22.57
CA GLY A 118 7.54 13.59 23.84
C GLY A 118 6.09 13.41 24.32
N ASN A 119 5.09 13.69 23.48
CA ASN A 119 3.66 13.59 23.82
C ASN A 119 3.16 12.15 23.65
N TYR A 120 3.61 11.25 24.51
CA TYR A 120 3.30 9.82 24.42
C TYR A 120 1.82 9.50 24.62
N GLU A 121 1.08 10.26 25.41
CA GLU A 121 -0.37 10.06 25.57
C GLU A 121 -1.11 10.25 24.25
N ARG A 122 -0.86 11.35 23.55
CA ARG A 122 -1.45 11.61 22.22
C ARG A 122 -0.98 10.62 21.17
N LEU A 123 0.27 10.16 21.27
CA LEU A 123 0.79 9.12 20.39
C LEU A 123 0.01 7.81 20.58
N HIS A 124 -0.21 7.36 21.83
CA HIS A 124 -0.97 6.16 22.12
C HIS A 124 -2.43 6.26 21.66
N GLU A 125 -3.05 7.41 21.87
CA GLU A 125 -4.41 7.66 21.37
C GLU A 125 -4.47 7.58 19.83
N ALA A 126 -3.54 8.22 19.13
CA ALA A 126 -3.46 8.17 17.68
C ALA A 126 -3.24 6.74 17.17
N ILE A 127 -2.37 5.94 17.82
CA ILE A 127 -2.16 4.53 17.49
C ILE A 127 -3.45 3.74 17.68
N ARG A 128 -4.09 3.87 18.86
CA ARG A 128 -5.32 3.14 19.18
C ARG A 128 -6.43 3.43 18.18
N ILE A 129 -6.67 4.70 17.89
CA ILE A 129 -7.69 5.13 16.92
C ILE A 129 -7.35 4.55 15.53
N SER A 130 -6.10 4.66 15.11
CA SER A 130 -5.68 4.18 13.79
C SER A 130 -5.79 2.67 13.66
N VAL A 131 -5.42 1.91 14.69
CA VAL A 131 -5.56 0.44 14.70
C VAL A 131 -7.03 0.04 14.63
N VAL A 132 -7.89 0.65 15.46
CA VAL A 132 -9.32 0.30 15.48
C VAL A 132 -9.98 0.60 14.13
N TRP A 133 -9.79 1.81 13.59
CA TRP A 133 -10.43 2.19 12.33
C TRP A 133 -9.89 1.42 11.12
N SER A 134 -8.57 1.22 11.01
CA SER A 134 -8.00 0.46 9.90
C SER A 134 -8.37 -1.02 9.96
N THR A 135 -8.37 -1.62 11.16
CA THR A 135 -8.78 -3.03 11.34
C THR A 135 -10.26 -3.21 11.08
N LEU A 136 -11.12 -2.31 11.56
CA LEU A 136 -12.56 -2.32 11.28
C LEU A 136 -12.83 -2.21 9.77
N PHE A 137 -12.18 -1.26 9.10
CA PHE A 137 -12.29 -1.11 7.66
C PHE A 137 -11.86 -2.40 6.93
N CYS A 138 -10.68 -2.95 7.28
CA CYS A 138 -10.18 -4.19 6.68
C CYS A 138 -11.10 -5.39 6.95
N ALA A 139 -11.70 -5.46 8.14
CA ALA A 139 -12.67 -6.49 8.47
C ALA A 139 -13.92 -6.40 7.60
N VAL A 140 -14.52 -5.22 7.51
CA VAL A 140 -15.71 -5.00 6.67
C VAL A 140 -15.41 -5.26 5.20
N PHE A 141 -14.31 -4.71 4.69
CA PHE A 141 -13.90 -4.87 3.30
C PHE A 141 -13.56 -6.34 2.99
N GLY A 142 -12.74 -6.99 3.82
CA GLY A 142 -12.33 -8.38 3.64
C GLY A 142 -13.51 -9.35 3.69
N LEU A 143 -14.42 -9.19 4.65
CA LEU A 143 -15.64 -9.98 4.74
C LEU A 143 -16.57 -9.74 3.53
N THR A 144 -16.72 -8.51 3.09
CA THR A 144 -17.48 -8.18 1.89
C THR A 144 -16.91 -8.89 0.66
N MET A 145 -15.58 -8.84 0.47
CA MET A 145 -14.90 -9.53 -0.63
C MET A 145 -15.01 -11.05 -0.52
N ALA A 146 -14.95 -11.61 0.69
CA ALA A 146 -15.09 -13.05 0.90
C ALA A 146 -16.53 -13.53 0.60
N VAL A 147 -17.54 -12.82 1.08
CA VAL A 147 -18.97 -13.16 0.88
C VAL A 147 -19.38 -12.97 -0.58
N PHE A 148 -19.04 -11.83 -1.18
CA PHE A 148 -19.42 -11.49 -2.55
C PHE A 148 -18.37 -11.90 -3.60
N SER A 149 -17.45 -12.81 -3.25
CA SER A 149 -16.39 -13.27 -4.17
C SER A 149 -16.92 -13.78 -5.52
N GLY A 150 -18.05 -14.49 -5.52
CA GLY A 150 -18.70 -14.99 -6.72
C GLY A 150 -19.17 -13.88 -7.67
N PRO A 151 -20.13 -13.05 -7.24
CA PRO A 151 -20.60 -11.91 -8.02
C PRO A 151 -19.49 -10.95 -8.46
N VAL A 152 -18.48 -10.72 -7.63
CA VAL A 152 -17.37 -9.84 -7.96
C VAL A 152 -16.54 -10.40 -9.12
N ILE A 153 -16.09 -11.66 -9.02
CA ILE A 153 -15.27 -12.27 -10.07
C ILE A 153 -16.06 -12.48 -11.36
N SER A 154 -17.34 -12.84 -11.28
CA SER A 154 -18.19 -13.03 -12.47
C SER A 154 -18.43 -11.73 -13.28
N ARG A 155 -18.12 -10.56 -12.73
CA ARG A 155 -18.13 -9.30 -13.49
C ARG A 155 -16.92 -9.13 -14.41
N PHE A 156 -15.82 -9.83 -14.12
CA PHE A 156 -14.61 -9.79 -14.97
C PHE A 156 -14.71 -10.73 -16.16
N THR A 157 -15.41 -11.87 -16.01
CA THR A 157 -15.66 -12.81 -17.11
C THR A 157 -17.01 -13.47 -16.95
N LYS A 158 -17.66 -13.77 -18.10
CA LYS A 158 -18.93 -14.52 -18.13
C LYS A 158 -18.75 -15.93 -18.70
N ASN A 159 -17.68 -16.16 -19.44
CA ASN A 159 -17.55 -17.38 -20.27
C ASN A 159 -16.46 -18.35 -19.75
N ASP A 160 -15.64 -17.94 -18.80
CA ASP A 160 -14.57 -18.75 -18.25
C ASP A 160 -14.90 -19.20 -16.83
N MET A 161 -15.50 -20.39 -16.71
CA MET A 161 -15.93 -20.98 -15.44
C MET A 161 -14.73 -21.36 -14.56
N GLU A 162 -13.61 -21.69 -15.15
CA GLU A 162 -12.39 -22.03 -14.41
C GLU A 162 -11.77 -20.80 -13.76
N MET A 163 -11.68 -19.69 -14.51
CA MET A 163 -11.29 -18.38 -13.96
C MET A 163 -12.18 -17.97 -12.78
N ILE A 164 -13.50 -18.14 -12.92
CA ILE A 164 -14.45 -17.80 -11.85
C ILE A 164 -14.18 -18.64 -10.61
N ARG A 165 -14.02 -19.96 -10.75
CA ARG A 165 -13.81 -20.89 -9.63
C ARG A 165 -12.52 -20.61 -8.87
N ILE A 166 -11.42 -20.38 -9.60
CA ILE A 166 -10.10 -20.10 -9.01
C ILE A 166 -10.10 -18.71 -8.37
N GLY A 167 -10.61 -17.70 -9.08
CA GLY A 167 -10.70 -16.34 -8.58
C GLY A 167 -11.57 -16.22 -7.32
N GLN A 168 -12.68 -16.96 -7.22
CA GLN A 168 -13.51 -17.00 -6.02
C GLN A 168 -12.76 -17.57 -4.81
N LYS A 169 -12.06 -18.71 -4.98
CA LYS A 169 -11.28 -19.30 -3.90
C LYS A 169 -10.16 -18.38 -3.44
N ALA A 170 -9.43 -17.80 -4.38
CA ALA A 170 -8.35 -16.86 -4.11
C ALA A 170 -8.86 -15.58 -3.43
N LEU A 171 -10.00 -15.02 -3.89
CA LEU A 171 -10.57 -13.81 -3.29
C LEU A 171 -11.09 -14.07 -1.87
N LYS A 172 -11.67 -15.24 -1.58
CA LYS A 172 -12.07 -15.64 -0.23
C LYS A 172 -10.86 -15.73 0.70
N ALA A 173 -9.80 -16.42 0.29
CA ALA A 173 -8.59 -16.57 1.08
C ALA A 173 -7.94 -15.20 1.36
N ASN A 174 -7.77 -14.37 0.33
CA ASN A 174 -7.22 -13.02 0.47
C ASN A 174 -8.12 -12.12 1.33
N GLY A 175 -9.45 -12.20 1.19
CA GLY A 175 -10.40 -11.44 2.00
C GLY A 175 -10.28 -11.77 3.49
N LEU A 176 -10.09 -13.04 3.84
CA LEU A 176 -9.83 -13.45 5.24
C LEU A 176 -8.47 -12.95 5.74
N SER A 177 -7.42 -13.08 4.93
CA SER A 177 -6.09 -12.54 5.29
C SER A 177 -6.10 -11.03 5.45
N PHE A 178 -6.96 -10.33 4.70
CA PHE A 178 -7.10 -8.88 4.78
C PHE A 178 -7.62 -8.38 6.14
N LEU A 179 -8.23 -9.24 6.95
CA LEU A 179 -8.65 -8.90 8.32
C LEU A 179 -7.46 -8.43 9.19
N LEU A 180 -6.31 -9.07 9.02
CA LEU A 180 -5.11 -8.75 9.79
C LEU A 180 -4.28 -7.62 9.16
N PHE A 181 -4.54 -7.29 7.89
CA PHE A 181 -3.78 -6.30 7.14
C PHE A 181 -3.81 -4.90 7.76
N GLY A 182 -4.96 -4.48 8.30
CA GLY A 182 -5.11 -3.18 8.95
C GLY A 182 -4.22 -3.01 10.18
N PHE A 183 -4.23 -4.02 11.05
CA PHE A 183 -3.38 -4.06 12.23
C PHE A 183 -1.89 -4.00 11.86
N TYR A 184 -1.47 -4.91 10.99
CA TYR A 184 -0.11 -4.99 10.49
C TYR A 184 0.38 -3.66 9.90
N THR A 185 -0.42 -3.04 9.04
CA THR A 185 -0.02 -1.83 8.30
C THR A 185 0.14 -0.61 9.22
N VAL A 186 -0.66 -0.48 10.28
CA VAL A 186 -0.51 0.63 11.26
C VAL A 186 0.79 0.49 12.03
N TYR A 187 1.12 -0.70 12.55
CA TYR A 187 2.36 -0.92 13.29
C TYR A 187 3.59 -0.79 12.38
N SER A 188 3.55 -1.33 11.17
CA SER A 188 4.60 -1.15 10.17
C SER A 188 4.88 0.34 9.91
N SER A 189 3.83 1.11 9.74
CA SER A 189 3.93 2.55 9.52
C SER A 189 4.43 3.32 10.74
N LEU A 190 4.06 2.88 11.94
CA LEU A 190 4.56 3.44 13.19
C LEU A 190 6.08 3.29 13.28
N PHE A 191 6.62 2.08 13.06
CA PHE A 191 8.07 1.85 13.09
C PHE A 191 8.80 2.69 12.05
N LEU A 192 8.21 2.87 10.87
CA LEU A 192 8.75 3.74 9.83
C LEU A 192 8.75 5.21 10.28
N ALA A 193 7.67 5.69 10.90
CA ALA A 193 7.55 7.06 11.41
C ALA A 193 8.54 7.36 12.56
N LEU A 194 8.90 6.33 13.35
CA LEU A 194 9.89 6.41 14.43
C LEU A 194 11.35 6.28 13.93
N GLY A 195 11.59 6.16 12.63
CA GLY A 195 12.92 5.97 12.04
C GLY A 195 13.56 4.60 12.31
N LYS A 196 12.78 3.63 12.83
CA LYS A 196 13.24 2.27 13.16
C LYS A 196 12.92 1.28 12.02
N ALA A 197 13.24 1.64 10.80
CA ALA A 197 12.92 0.86 9.60
C ALA A 197 13.47 -0.59 9.65
N CYS A 198 14.64 -0.82 10.29
CA CYS A 198 15.18 -2.18 10.39
C CYS A 198 14.29 -3.15 11.19
N LEU A 199 13.54 -2.67 12.18
CA LEU A 199 12.60 -3.51 12.94
C LEU A 199 11.38 -3.90 12.11
N LEU A 200 11.01 -3.09 11.14
CA LEU A 200 9.93 -3.38 10.20
C LEU A 200 10.22 -4.63 9.37
N TYR A 201 11.42 -4.71 8.82
CA TYR A 201 11.79 -5.78 7.89
C TYR A 201 12.09 -7.11 8.57
N THR A 202 12.44 -7.12 9.85
CA THR A 202 12.53 -8.36 10.62
C THR A 202 11.16 -8.95 10.94
N SER A 203 10.13 -8.13 11.12
CA SER A 203 8.75 -8.60 11.31
C SER A 203 8.10 -9.07 10.00
N ASP A 204 8.40 -8.44 8.87
CA ASP A 204 7.90 -8.84 7.55
C ASP A 204 8.45 -10.22 7.13
N ALA A 205 9.74 -10.46 7.34
CA ALA A 205 10.35 -11.75 7.05
C ALA A 205 9.73 -12.90 7.89
N ALA A 206 9.19 -12.60 9.07
CA ALA A 206 8.50 -13.58 9.91
C ALA A 206 7.06 -13.85 9.42
N VAL A 207 6.39 -12.89 8.78
CA VAL A 207 5.03 -13.03 8.25
C VAL A 207 5.02 -13.74 6.89
N ASP A 208 6.01 -13.47 6.04
CA ASP A 208 6.14 -14.12 4.73
C ASP A 208 6.61 -15.58 4.81
N SER A 209 7.05 -16.03 6.01
CA SER A 209 7.44 -17.42 6.29
C SER A 209 6.31 -18.30 6.83
N LEU A 210 5.10 -17.77 7.03
CA LEU A 210 3.88 -18.47 7.42
C LEU A 210 2.91 -18.63 6.25
#